data_57efda0ab22b6ed16db18c6bb897b316
#
_entry.id   57efda0ab22b6ed16db18c6bb897b316
#
_cell.length_a   1.000
_cell.length_b   1.000
_cell.length_c   1.000
_cell.angle_alpha   90.00
_cell.angle_beta   90.00
_cell.angle_gamma   90.00
#
_symmetry.space_group_name_H-M   'P 1'
#
loop_
_entity.id
_entity.type
_entity.pdbx_description
1 polymer ?
#
loop_
_entity_poly.entity_id
_entity_poly.type
_entity_poly.pdbx_seq_one_letter_code
_entity_poly.pdbx_strand_id
1 'polypeptide(L)'
;MSEPQSPFEKPTLDKDLEKLGFIETATQFVLMRAAAPGLALIFLAASALFTAAFVSSTPDAMVIVVAAIVAGYMAMNIGANDVTNNVGAAVGAKAISMAGALLIAAIFEIAGAVIGGGGVVNTIKSGIIDASHVTNANDMTVIMLSALLSAALWINIATWLNAPVSTTHSIVGGIMGAGAAVAGTQAVNWSLLGGIIFSWVASPVLGAAIAIGLLWFIKETIIYRVDKIAGACRWVPLLLSLMTGAFAAYLLLILAATVEPFKVWHAITIGLGLGLASHLYYRRIVAVTANRLDNRNQSLKVLFRLPLVFSAALLSFAHGANDVSNAIGPLAAIVEASGIQTFARNADAPFWVTAIGALGISVGLILF
;
A
#
# COMPACT_ATOMS: atom_id res chain seq x y z
N MET A 1 -5.20 29.27 54.66
CA MET A 1 -6.59 28.89 54.44
C MET A 1 -6.54 27.56 53.70
N SER A 2 -6.80 26.45 54.42
CA SER A 2 -6.91 25.12 53.78
C SER A 2 -8.25 25.05 53.06
N GLU A 3 -8.26 24.73 51.76
CA GLU A 3 -9.48 24.44 51.02
C GLU A 3 -10.29 23.34 51.74
N PRO A 4 -11.61 23.44 51.81
CA PRO A 4 -12.44 22.42 52.41
C PRO A 4 -12.36 21.13 51.53
N GLN A 5 -11.84 20.06 52.14
CA GLN A 5 -11.84 18.74 51.52
C GLN A 5 -13.27 18.30 51.21
N SER A 6 -13.52 17.90 49.95
CA SER A 6 -14.80 17.35 49.51
C SER A 6 -15.16 16.13 50.38
N PRO A 7 -16.43 15.99 50.91
CA PRO A 7 -16.83 14.86 51.74
C PRO A 7 -16.80 13.51 51.00
N PHE A 8 -16.47 13.49 49.72
CA PHE A 8 -16.36 12.29 48.89
C PHE A 8 -14.91 11.88 48.60
N GLU A 9 -13.90 12.67 49.03
CA GLU A 9 -12.49 12.28 48.87
C GLU A 9 -12.13 11.14 49.83
N LYS A 10 -11.79 9.99 49.27
CA LYS A 10 -11.22 8.84 50.00
C LYS A 10 -9.77 8.66 49.53
N PRO A 11 -8.79 9.31 50.21
CA PRO A 11 -7.40 9.38 49.71
C PRO A 11 -6.74 8.01 49.50
N THR A 12 -7.17 6.99 50.22
CA THR A 12 -6.70 5.61 50.02
C THR A 12 -7.28 4.97 48.80
N LEU A 13 -8.56 5.18 48.49
CA LEU A 13 -9.23 4.65 47.31
C LEU A 13 -8.73 5.34 46.05
N ASP A 14 -8.56 6.65 46.09
CA ASP A 14 -8.05 7.43 44.96
C ASP A 14 -6.62 7.01 44.60
N LYS A 15 -5.78 6.76 45.61
CA LYS A 15 -4.41 6.26 45.44
C LYS A 15 -4.36 4.83 44.87
N ASP A 16 -5.31 3.99 45.25
CA ASP A 16 -5.38 2.62 44.75
C ASP A 16 -5.95 2.60 43.31
N LEU A 17 -6.90 3.46 42.95
CA LEU A 17 -7.41 3.67 41.59
C LEU A 17 -6.32 4.23 40.67
N GLU A 18 -5.51 5.17 41.17
CA GLU A 18 -4.37 5.71 40.43
C GLU A 18 -3.31 4.64 40.15
N LYS A 19 -3.01 3.77 41.13
CA LYS A 19 -2.12 2.62 40.94
C LYS A 19 -2.67 1.61 39.93
N LEU A 20 -3.98 1.29 40.00
CA LEU A 20 -4.62 0.41 39.05
C LEU A 20 -4.59 0.99 37.64
N GLY A 21 -4.85 2.30 37.49
CA GLY A 21 -4.72 3.01 36.22
C GLY A 21 -3.29 2.97 35.67
N PHE A 22 -2.27 3.12 36.51
CA PHE A 22 -0.86 2.97 36.13
C PHE A 22 -0.52 1.55 35.68
N ILE A 23 -1.00 0.53 36.42
CA ILE A 23 -0.77 -0.89 36.05
C ILE A 23 -1.48 -1.24 34.78
N GLU A 24 -2.70 -0.78 34.59
CA GLU A 24 -3.46 -0.99 33.34
C GLU A 24 -2.77 -0.35 32.16
N THR A 25 -2.33 0.91 32.27
CA THR A 25 -1.60 1.63 31.21
C THR A 25 -0.26 0.96 30.90
N ALA A 26 0.50 0.55 31.92
CA ALA A 26 1.75 -0.17 31.77
C ALA A 26 1.55 -1.54 31.10
N THR A 27 0.51 -2.26 31.51
CA THR A 27 0.17 -3.58 30.97
C THR A 27 -0.26 -3.45 29.50
N GLN A 28 -1.10 -2.47 29.17
CA GLN A 28 -1.48 -2.19 27.79
C GLN A 28 -0.27 -1.83 26.92
N PHE A 29 0.64 -1.00 27.45
CA PHE A 29 1.87 -0.62 26.75
C PHE A 29 2.77 -1.83 26.45
N VAL A 30 2.98 -2.70 27.45
CA VAL A 30 3.78 -3.92 27.29
C VAL A 30 3.10 -4.91 26.34
N LEU A 31 1.79 -5.13 26.50
CA LEU A 31 1.03 -6.01 25.63
C LEU A 31 1.05 -5.53 24.16
N MET A 32 0.83 -4.25 23.92
CA MET A 32 0.89 -3.67 22.56
C MET A 32 2.27 -3.83 21.95
N ARG A 33 3.32 -3.62 22.75
CA ARG A 33 4.71 -3.75 22.30
C ARG A 33 5.15 -5.19 22.04
N ALA A 34 4.57 -6.16 22.74
CA ALA A 34 4.82 -7.58 22.53
C ALA A 34 3.87 -8.20 21.49
N ALA A 35 2.68 -7.64 21.30
CA ALA A 35 1.69 -8.16 20.36
C ALA A 35 2.16 -8.03 18.91
N ALA A 36 2.81 -6.90 18.55
CA ALA A 36 3.26 -6.68 17.17
C ALA A 36 4.28 -7.73 16.69
N PRO A 37 5.40 -8.00 17.42
CA PRO A 37 6.30 -9.09 17.04
C PRO A 37 5.64 -10.47 17.07
N GLY A 38 4.73 -10.71 18.01
CA GLY A 38 3.99 -11.97 18.13
C GLY A 38 3.10 -12.21 16.90
N LEU A 39 2.32 -11.22 16.47
CA LEU A 39 1.49 -11.29 15.28
C LEU A 39 2.33 -11.43 14.01
N ALA A 40 3.46 -10.74 13.93
CA ALA A 40 4.39 -10.88 12.81
C ALA A 40 4.90 -12.33 12.71
N LEU A 41 5.34 -12.94 13.82
CA LEU A 41 5.79 -14.33 13.84
C LEU A 41 4.67 -15.32 13.50
N ILE A 42 3.45 -15.10 13.99
CA ILE A 42 2.27 -15.90 13.62
C ILE A 42 2.02 -15.82 12.12
N PHE A 43 2.07 -14.61 11.53
CA PHE A 43 1.90 -14.44 10.09
C PHE A 43 2.99 -15.16 9.29
N LEU A 44 4.27 -15.09 9.70
CA LEU A 44 5.36 -15.78 9.02
C LEU A 44 5.23 -17.30 9.14
N ALA A 45 4.85 -17.82 10.31
CA ALA A 45 4.57 -19.23 10.50
C ALA A 45 3.38 -19.70 9.64
N ALA A 46 2.30 -18.91 9.59
CA ALA A 46 1.15 -19.18 8.74
C ALA A 46 1.53 -19.17 7.26
N SER A 47 2.36 -18.22 6.81
CA SER A 47 2.88 -18.16 5.44
C SER A 47 3.72 -19.41 5.09
N ALA A 48 4.55 -19.88 6.03
CA ALA A 48 5.31 -21.11 5.86
C ALA A 48 4.40 -22.33 5.71
N LEU A 49 3.44 -22.51 6.60
CA LEU A 49 2.49 -23.64 6.57
C LEU A 49 1.60 -23.59 5.31
N PHE A 50 1.13 -22.39 4.96
CA PHE A 50 0.33 -22.19 3.76
C PHE A 50 1.13 -22.55 2.50
N THR A 51 2.37 -22.09 2.38
CA THR A 51 3.25 -22.45 1.26
C THR A 51 3.51 -23.95 1.23
N ALA A 52 3.84 -24.56 2.36
CA ALA A 52 4.10 -25.99 2.43
C ALA A 52 2.94 -26.84 1.91
N ALA A 53 1.69 -26.41 2.08
CA ALA A 53 0.52 -27.10 1.56
C ALA A 53 0.48 -27.15 0.01
N PHE A 54 1.11 -26.17 -0.67
CA PHE A 54 1.16 -26.13 -2.14
C PHE A 54 2.42 -26.80 -2.73
N VAL A 55 3.53 -26.85 -1.96
CA VAL A 55 4.84 -27.27 -2.51
C VAL A 55 5.39 -28.53 -1.89
N SER A 56 4.68 -29.21 -0.98
CA SER A 56 5.17 -30.36 -0.21
C SER A 56 5.66 -31.52 -1.06
N SER A 57 5.23 -31.66 -2.30
CA SER A 57 5.63 -32.74 -3.23
C SER A 57 6.81 -32.35 -4.15
N THR A 58 7.37 -31.15 -4.02
CA THR A 58 8.45 -30.67 -4.88
C THR A 58 9.83 -30.90 -4.25
N PRO A 59 10.88 -31.15 -5.04
CA PRO A 59 12.24 -31.33 -4.51
C PRO A 59 12.74 -30.11 -3.73
N ASP A 60 12.37 -28.89 -4.18
CA ASP A 60 12.83 -27.62 -3.62
C ASP A 60 11.88 -27.03 -2.59
N ALA A 61 10.95 -27.83 -2.03
CA ALA A 61 9.90 -27.35 -1.12
C ALA A 61 10.45 -26.50 0.03
N MET A 62 11.56 -26.90 0.66
CA MET A 62 12.16 -26.18 1.77
C MET A 62 12.65 -24.77 1.34
N VAL A 63 13.29 -24.66 0.18
CA VAL A 63 13.80 -23.39 -0.36
C VAL A 63 12.64 -22.44 -0.65
N ILE A 64 11.56 -22.95 -1.23
CA ILE A 64 10.36 -22.17 -1.55
C ILE A 64 9.65 -21.70 -0.27
N VAL A 65 9.56 -22.56 0.76
CA VAL A 65 8.99 -22.18 2.06
C VAL A 65 9.82 -21.07 2.71
N VAL A 66 11.16 -21.19 2.71
CA VAL A 66 12.05 -20.13 3.22
C VAL A 66 11.87 -18.83 2.42
N ALA A 67 11.82 -18.91 1.09
CA ALA A 67 11.59 -17.77 0.23
C ALA A 67 10.23 -17.09 0.51
N ALA A 68 9.18 -17.88 0.76
CA ALA A 68 7.86 -17.36 1.12
C ALA A 68 7.84 -16.65 2.49
N ILE A 69 8.59 -17.18 3.48
CA ILE A 69 8.77 -16.51 4.77
C ILE A 69 9.46 -15.15 4.56
N VAL A 70 10.55 -15.11 3.77
CA VAL A 70 11.28 -13.86 3.51
C VAL A 70 10.44 -12.88 2.69
N ALA A 71 9.68 -13.36 1.71
CA ALA A 71 8.74 -12.52 0.94
C ALA A 71 7.60 -11.98 1.82
N GLY A 72 7.04 -12.79 2.72
CA GLY A 72 6.07 -12.34 3.71
C GLY A 72 6.65 -11.30 4.67
N TYR A 73 7.89 -11.49 5.12
CA TYR A 73 8.62 -10.51 5.92
C TYR A 73 8.86 -9.20 5.15
N MET A 74 9.27 -9.29 3.88
CA MET A 74 9.40 -8.12 3.00
C MET A 74 8.07 -7.38 2.86
N ALA A 75 6.97 -8.11 2.59
CA ALA A 75 5.64 -7.52 2.45
C ALA A 75 5.18 -6.80 3.72
N MET A 76 5.41 -7.37 4.91
CA MET A 76 5.12 -6.70 6.18
C MET A 76 5.94 -5.40 6.33
N ASN A 77 7.22 -5.41 5.98
CA ASN A 77 8.05 -4.21 6.06
C ASN A 77 7.60 -3.13 5.07
N ILE A 78 7.11 -3.50 3.88
CA ILE A 78 6.49 -2.56 2.93
C ILE A 78 5.29 -1.87 3.59
N GLY A 79 4.33 -2.64 4.11
CA GLY A 79 3.14 -2.08 4.75
C GLY A 79 3.48 -1.19 5.94
N ALA A 80 4.44 -1.60 6.79
CA ALA A 80 4.89 -0.85 7.95
C ALA A 80 5.55 0.50 7.57
N ASN A 81 6.39 0.52 6.52
CA ASN A 81 7.10 1.73 6.09
C ASN A 81 6.16 2.74 5.43
N ASP A 82 5.20 2.25 4.63
CA ASP A 82 4.39 3.08 3.74
C ASP A 82 3.00 3.47 4.30
N VAL A 83 2.63 3.01 5.51
CA VAL A 83 1.33 3.30 6.12
C VAL A 83 0.99 4.79 6.14
N THR A 84 1.96 5.64 6.47
CA THR A 84 1.78 7.09 6.56
C THR A 84 1.52 7.71 5.19
N ASN A 85 2.13 7.18 4.13
CA ASN A 85 1.93 7.63 2.77
C ASN A 85 0.47 7.41 2.33
N ASN A 86 -0.13 6.28 2.70
CA ASN A 86 -1.46 5.89 2.27
C ASN A 86 -2.58 6.63 3.02
N VAL A 87 -2.47 6.78 4.33
CA VAL A 87 -3.58 7.27 5.16
C VAL A 87 -3.26 8.53 5.95
N GLY A 88 -2.00 8.95 6.02
CA GLY A 88 -1.54 10.05 6.87
C GLY A 88 -2.28 11.36 6.65
N ALA A 89 -2.58 11.72 5.40
CA ALA A 89 -3.33 12.94 5.08
C ALA A 89 -4.78 12.90 5.61
N ALA A 90 -5.47 11.77 5.47
CA ALA A 90 -6.86 11.62 5.91
C ALA A 90 -6.97 11.58 7.45
N VAL A 91 -6.04 10.90 8.13
CA VAL A 91 -5.96 10.85 9.58
C VAL A 91 -5.51 12.19 10.16
N GLY A 92 -4.46 12.80 9.61
CA GLY A 92 -3.94 14.10 10.03
C GLY A 92 -4.97 15.23 9.90
N ALA A 93 -5.80 15.19 8.86
CA ALA A 93 -6.93 16.09 8.69
C ALA A 93 -8.14 15.75 9.60
N LYS A 94 -8.07 14.68 10.39
CA LYS A 94 -9.19 14.15 11.21
C LYS A 94 -10.44 13.80 10.38
N ALA A 95 -10.23 13.44 9.11
CA ALA A 95 -11.32 13.00 8.23
C ALA A 95 -11.82 11.59 8.61
N ILE A 96 -10.94 10.75 9.15
CA ILE A 96 -11.24 9.39 9.60
C ILE A 96 -10.37 9.06 10.85
N SER A 97 -10.82 8.14 11.68
CA SER A 97 -10.01 7.60 12.79
C SER A 97 -8.86 6.73 12.26
N MET A 98 -7.78 6.58 13.04
CA MET A 98 -6.67 5.71 12.67
C MET A 98 -7.14 4.28 12.37
N ALA A 99 -7.93 3.67 13.26
CA ALA A 99 -8.45 2.32 13.05
C ALA A 99 -9.28 2.18 11.76
N GLY A 100 -10.15 3.17 11.48
CA GLY A 100 -10.93 3.18 10.23
C GLY A 100 -10.05 3.35 8.99
N ALA A 101 -8.99 4.16 9.09
CA ALA A 101 -8.04 4.38 8.01
C ALA A 101 -7.23 3.11 7.70
N LEU A 102 -6.73 2.43 8.74
CA LEU A 102 -6.00 1.16 8.59
C LEU A 102 -6.88 0.05 8.00
N LEU A 103 -8.15 -0.02 8.40
CA LEU A 103 -9.11 -0.98 7.84
C LEU A 103 -9.34 -0.72 6.33
N ILE A 104 -9.57 0.54 5.97
CA ILE A 104 -9.72 0.93 4.55
C ILE A 104 -8.44 0.60 3.78
N ALA A 105 -7.28 0.99 4.31
CA ALA A 105 -6.00 0.71 3.66
C ALA A 105 -5.81 -0.78 3.43
N ALA A 106 -5.99 -1.61 4.45
CA ALA A 106 -5.83 -3.07 4.33
C ALA A 106 -6.75 -3.68 3.26
N ILE A 107 -8.03 -3.29 3.23
CA ILE A 107 -8.99 -3.80 2.24
C ILE A 107 -8.59 -3.37 0.83
N PHE A 108 -8.25 -2.09 0.63
CA PHE A 108 -7.92 -1.56 -0.68
C PHE A 108 -6.54 -2.02 -1.16
N GLU A 109 -5.57 -2.24 -0.28
CA GLU A 109 -4.29 -2.84 -0.65
C GLU A 109 -4.41 -4.30 -1.08
N ILE A 110 -5.19 -5.11 -0.35
CA ILE A 110 -5.49 -6.48 -0.78
C ILE A 110 -6.17 -6.47 -2.16
N ALA A 111 -7.16 -5.60 -2.35
CA ALA A 111 -7.84 -5.48 -3.63
C ALA A 111 -6.87 -5.04 -4.75
N GLY A 112 -6.01 -4.05 -4.48
CA GLY A 112 -4.99 -3.60 -5.40
C GLY A 112 -4.01 -4.70 -5.79
N ALA A 113 -3.49 -5.41 -4.79
CA ALA A 113 -2.55 -6.52 -4.97
C ALA A 113 -3.15 -7.65 -5.85
N VAL A 114 -4.39 -8.02 -5.57
CA VAL A 114 -5.06 -9.13 -6.29
C VAL A 114 -5.46 -8.72 -7.71
N ILE A 115 -5.91 -7.48 -7.90
CA ILE A 115 -6.44 -7.01 -9.19
C ILE A 115 -5.33 -6.46 -10.08
N GLY A 116 -4.37 -5.72 -9.52
CA GLY A 116 -3.40 -4.93 -10.29
C GLY A 116 -1.94 -5.39 -10.20
N GLY A 117 -1.61 -6.33 -9.30
CA GLY A 117 -0.23 -6.69 -9.01
C GLY A 117 0.53 -7.39 -10.15
N GLY A 118 -0.17 -8.05 -11.07
CA GLY A 118 0.45 -8.92 -12.09
C GLY A 118 1.46 -8.24 -13.00
N GLY A 119 1.11 -7.08 -13.58
CA GLY A 119 1.96 -6.42 -14.58
C GLY A 119 3.36 -6.04 -14.07
N VAL A 120 3.48 -5.63 -12.81
CA VAL A 120 4.76 -5.26 -12.18
C VAL A 120 5.57 -6.49 -11.80
N VAL A 121 4.89 -7.59 -11.43
CA VAL A 121 5.54 -8.88 -11.10
C VAL A 121 6.43 -9.34 -12.24
N ASN A 122 5.96 -9.29 -13.47
CA ASN A 122 6.74 -9.70 -14.64
C ASN A 122 8.01 -8.86 -14.82
N THR A 123 7.95 -7.56 -14.61
CA THR A 123 9.12 -6.68 -14.70
C THR A 123 10.18 -7.05 -13.66
N ILE A 124 9.77 -7.35 -12.43
CA ILE A 124 10.67 -7.73 -11.34
C ILE A 124 11.20 -9.14 -11.54
N LYS A 125 10.33 -10.08 -11.95
CA LYS A 125 10.65 -11.50 -12.10
C LYS A 125 11.66 -11.77 -13.21
N SER A 126 11.51 -11.12 -14.37
CA SER A 126 12.25 -11.48 -15.58
C SER A 126 12.82 -10.28 -16.36
N GLY A 127 12.54 -9.04 -15.93
CA GLY A 127 12.96 -7.87 -16.70
C GLY A 127 14.34 -7.32 -16.29
N ILE A 128 14.70 -7.37 -15.00
CA ILE A 128 15.91 -6.73 -14.45
C ILE A 128 17.16 -7.54 -14.77
N ILE A 129 17.06 -8.87 -14.67
CA ILE A 129 18.13 -9.81 -14.99
C ILE A 129 17.79 -10.56 -16.27
N ASP A 130 18.73 -10.59 -17.21
CA ASP A 130 18.62 -11.37 -18.42
C ASP A 130 18.90 -12.85 -18.12
N ALA A 131 17.86 -13.66 -18.19
CA ALA A 131 17.92 -15.08 -17.91
C ALA A 131 18.91 -15.85 -18.81
N SER A 132 19.27 -15.30 -19.99
CA SER A 132 20.26 -15.93 -20.88
C SER A 132 21.67 -15.98 -20.27
N HIS A 133 21.97 -15.10 -19.32
CA HIS A 133 23.24 -15.07 -18.59
C HIS A 133 23.21 -15.85 -17.26
N VAL A 134 22.05 -16.40 -16.87
CA VAL A 134 21.89 -17.20 -15.67
C VAL A 134 22.00 -18.68 -16.06
N THR A 135 23.08 -19.34 -15.67
CA THR A 135 23.44 -20.66 -16.20
C THR A 135 22.60 -21.80 -15.62
N ASN A 136 22.00 -21.60 -14.45
CA ASN A 136 21.16 -22.63 -13.83
C ASN A 136 20.07 -22.02 -12.93
N ALA A 137 19.04 -22.82 -12.62
CA ALA A 137 17.91 -22.41 -11.79
C ALA A 137 18.31 -22.01 -10.36
N ASN A 138 19.35 -22.64 -9.81
CA ASN A 138 19.85 -22.32 -8.47
C ASN A 138 20.41 -20.89 -8.40
N ASP A 139 21.08 -20.42 -9.45
CA ASP A 139 21.63 -19.06 -9.50
C ASP A 139 20.50 -18.02 -9.44
N MET A 140 19.41 -18.25 -10.19
CA MET A 140 18.22 -17.37 -10.13
C MET A 140 17.61 -17.38 -8.73
N THR A 141 17.50 -18.55 -8.09
CA THR A 141 16.99 -18.66 -6.72
C THR A 141 17.85 -17.89 -5.73
N VAL A 142 19.18 -18.01 -5.83
CA VAL A 142 20.13 -17.28 -4.98
C VAL A 142 20.04 -15.78 -5.19
N ILE A 143 19.96 -15.32 -6.44
CA ILE A 143 19.79 -13.90 -6.78
C ILE A 143 18.52 -13.34 -6.13
N MET A 144 17.38 -13.99 -6.35
CA MET A 144 16.09 -13.49 -5.89
C MET A 144 15.91 -13.55 -4.37
N LEU A 145 16.41 -14.63 -3.74
CA LEU A 145 16.38 -14.76 -2.28
C LEU A 145 17.30 -13.73 -1.59
N SER A 146 18.49 -13.51 -2.14
CA SER A 146 19.43 -12.50 -1.63
C SER A 146 18.85 -11.08 -1.78
N ALA A 147 18.21 -10.80 -2.90
CA ALA A 147 17.52 -9.53 -3.14
C ALA A 147 16.38 -9.29 -2.16
N LEU A 148 15.51 -10.30 -1.96
CA LEU A 148 14.41 -10.22 -0.98
C LEU A 148 14.94 -9.98 0.44
N LEU A 149 15.92 -10.76 0.87
CA LEU A 149 16.43 -10.65 2.24
C LEU A 149 17.13 -9.30 2.46
N SER A 150 17.97 -8.86 1.54
CA SER A 150 18.68 -7.58 1.66
C SER A 150 17.71 -6.38 1.65
N ALA A 151 16.71 -6.39 0.77
CA ALA A 151 15.69 -5.34 0.72
C ALA A 151 14.81 -5.34 1.97
N ALA A 152 14.37 -6.53 2.44
CA ALA A 152 13.57 -6.65 3.66
C ALA A 152 14.31 -6.13 4.90
N LEU A 153 15.57 -6.50 5.06
CA LEU A 153 16.41 -6.01 6.17
C LEU A 153 16.64 -4.49 6.08
N TRP A 154 16.89 -3.98 4.88
CA TRP A 154 17.07 -2.53 4.66
C TRP A 154 15.81 -1.75 5.06
N ILE A 155 14.64 -2.16 4.58
CA ILE A 155 13.38 -1.49 4.88
C ILE A 155 13.05 -1.61 6.38
N ASN A 156 13.32 -2.78 7.00
CA ASN A 156 13.13 -2.94 8.43
C ASN A 156 13.99 -1.98 9.26
N ILE A 157 15.28 -1.86 8.93
CA ILE A 157 16.19 -0.90 9.58
C ILE A 157 15.69 0.54 9.37
N ALA A 158 15.29 0.89 8.14
CA ALA A 158 14.77 2.21 7.82
C ALA A 158 13.50 2.51 8.62
N THR A 159 12.56 1.57 8.71
CA THR A 159 11.33 1.69 9.51
C THR A 159 11.65 1.86 10.99
N TRP A 160 12.58 1.09 11.53
CA TRP A 160 13.03 1.22 12.91
C TRP A 160 13.64 2.60 13.20
N LEU A 161 14.33 3.19 12.22
CA LEU A 161 14.89 4.55 12.29
C LEU A 161 13.87 5.65 11.96
N ASN A 162 12.62 5.32 11.69
CA ASN A 162 11.56 6.23 11.19
C ASN A 162 11.98 6.95 9.90
N ALA A 163 12.74 6.30 9.04
CA ALA A 163 13.19 6.83 7.76
C ALA A 163 12.29 6.30 6.63
N PRO A 164 11.58 7.17 5.88
CA PRO A 164 10.83 6.74 4.71
C PRO A 164 11.82 6.37 3.59
N VAL A 165 11.67 5.17 3.03
CA VAL A 165 12.51 4.67 1.92
C VAL A 165 11.64 4.10 0.82
N SER A 166 12.13 4.11 -0.42
CA SER A 166 11.45 3.45 -1.52
C SER A 166 11.67 1.93 -1.47
N THR A 167 10.60 1.19 -1.35
CA THR A 167 10.60 -0.28 -1.35
C THR A 167 11.00 -0.82 -2.71
N THR A 168 10.56 -0.16 -3.80
CA THR A 168 10.93 -0.51 -5.19
C THR A 168 12.43 -0.27 -5.44
N HIS A 169 12.99 0.85 -5.00
CA HIS A 169 14.45 1.08 -5.11
C HIS A 169 15.24 -0.01 -4.37
N SER A 170 14.76 -0.42 -3.21
CA SER A 170 15.41 -1.43 -2.39
C SER A 170 15.46 -2.78 -3.09
N ILE A 171 14.33 -3.24 -3.65
CA ILE A 171 14.29 -4.55 -4.31
C ILE A 171 14.97 -4.53 -5.68
N VAL A 172 14.82 -3.48 -6.48
CA VAL A 172 15.51 -3.35 -7.77
C VAL A 172 17.03 -3.31 -7.58
N GLY A 173 17.50 -2.52 -6.60
CA GLY A 173 18.91 -2.48 -6.21
C GLY A 173 19.42 -3.83 -5.71
N GLY A 174 18.61 -4.54 -4.91
CA GLY A 174 18.92 -5.88 -4.42
C GLY A 174 19.07 -6.90 -5.55
N ILE A 175 18.13 -6.92 -6.50
CA ILE A 175 18.17 -7.82 -7.67
C ILE A 175 19.38 -7.50 -8.56
N MET A 176 19.59 -6.21 -8.84
CA MET A 176 20.74 -5.75 -9.63
C MET A 176 22.06 -6.16 -8.99
N GLY A 177 22.22 -5.90 -7.67
CA GLY A 177 23.44 -6.21 -6.94
C GLY A 177 23.71 -7.71 -6.85
N ALA A 178 22.69 -8.50 -6.50
CA ALA A 178 22.81 -9.97 -6.44
C ALA A 178 23.05 -10.59 -7.83
N GLY A 179 22.34 -10.08 -8.85
CA GLY A 179 22.53 -10.53 -10.24
C GLY A 179 23.92 -10.25 -10.76
N ALA A 180 24.44 -9.03 -10.53
CA ALA A 180 25.80 -8.67 -10.92
C ALA A 180 26.87 -9.51 -10.19
N ALA A 181 26.64 -9.88 -8.92
CA ALA A 181 27.55 -10.70 -8.14
C ALA A 181 27.56 -12.18 -8.59
N VAL A 182 26.41 -12.74 -8.97
CA VAL A 182 26.27 -14.15 -9.33
C VAL A 182 26.54 -14.39 -10.82
N ALA A 183 25.95 -13.57 -11.69
CA ALA A 183 25.96 -13.77 -13.15
C ALA A 183 26.79 -12.73 -13.92
N GLY A 184 27.42 -11.78 -13.21
CA GLY A 184 28.21 -10.71 -13.82
C GLY A 184 27.37 -9.49 -14.21
N THR A 185 28.02 -8.38 -14.42
CA THR A 185 27.37 -7.09 -14.75
C THR A 185 26.66 -7.11 -16.11
N GLN A 186 27.04 -8.01 -17.02
CA GLN A 186 26.38 -8.22 -18.31
C GLN A 186 25.01 -8.87 -18.21
N ALA A 187 24.71 -9.53 -17.12
CA ALA A 187 23.39 -10.11 -16.85
C ALA A 187 22.36 -9.04 -16.47
N VAL A 188 22.79 -7.84 -16.09
CA VAL A 188 21.88 -6.74 -15.74
C VAL A 188 21.35 -6.07 -17.01
N ASN A 189 20.03 -5.95 -17.10
CA ASN A 189 19.38 -5.22 -18.19
C ASN A 189 19.49 -3.70 -17.98
N TRP A 190 20.63 -3.12 -18.36
CA TRP A 190 20.91 -1.70 -18.17
C TRP A 190 19.93 -0.77 -18.90
N SER A 191 19.38 -1.21 -20.04
CA SER A 191 18.40 -0.43 -20.80
C SER A 191 17.09 -0.29 -20.03
N LEU A 192 16.56 -1.41 -19.50
CA LEU A 192 15.36 -1.39 -18.64
C LEU A 192 15.62 -0.59 -17.37
N LEU A 193 16.77 -0.81 -16.73
CA LEU A 193 17.15 -0.11 -15.52
C LEU A 193 17.23 1.41 -15.73
N GLY A 194 17.76 1.87 -16.86
CA GLY A 194 17.77 3.28 -17.22
C GLY A 194 16.37 3.88 -17.34
N GLY A 195 15.42 3.14 -17.92
CA GLY A 195 14.00 3.53 -17.96
C GLY A 195 13.36 3.60 -16.56
N ILE A 196 13.66 2.63 -15.71
CA ILE A 196 13.19 2.61 -14.31
C ILE A 196 13.74 3.83 -13.57
N ILE A 197 15.05 4.10 -13.63
CA ILE A 197 15.69 5.26 -12.97
C ILE A 197 15.10 6.58 -13.49
N PHE A 198 14.87 6.69 -14.80
CA PHE A 198 14.20 7.86 -15.37
C PHE A 198 12.80 8.05 -14.78
N SER A 199 12.02 6.98 -14.62
CA SER A 199 10.69 7.05 -14.02
C SER A 199 10.72 7.49 -12.55
N TRP A 200 11.75 7.15 -11.79
CA TRP A 200 11.95 7.58 -10.40
C TRP A 200 12.11 9.10 -10.25
N VAL A 201 12.58 9.77 -11.29
CA VAL A 201 12.68 11.24 -11.33
C VAL A 201 11.42 11.85 -11.96
N ALA A 202 10.96 11.30 -13.08
CA ALA A 202 9.84 11.84 -13.84
C ALA A 202 8.52 11.76 -13.05
N SER A 203 8.24 10.65 -12.36
CA SER A 203 6.98 10.45 -11.63
C SER A 203 6.77 11.45 -10.48
N PRO A 204 7.75 11.68 -9.57
CA PRO A 204 7.59 12.70 -8.51
C PRO A 204 7.45 14.11 -9.07
N VAL A 205 8.16 14.46 -10.13
CA VAL A 205 8.07 15.79 -10.76
C VAL A 205 6.68 16.00 -11.36
N LEU A 206 6.15 15.02 -12.09
CA LEU A 206 4.80 15.09 -12.65
C LEU A 206 3.74 15.12 -11.54
N GLY A 207 3.89 14.28 -10.51
CA GLY A 207 3.01 14.26 -9.36
C GLY A 207 2.99 15.61 -8.62
N ALA A 208 4.14 16.21 -8.39
CA ALA A 208 4.26 17.54 -7.78
C ALA A 208 3.60 18.63 -8.64
N ALA A 209 3.80 18.61 -9.96
CA ALA A 209 3.18 19.57 -10.87
C ALA A 209 1.64 19.48 -10.83
N ILE A 210 1.10 18.25 -10.88
CA ILE A 210 -0.35 18.02 -10.77
C ILE A 210 -0.88 18.47 -9.40
N ALA A 211 -0.18 18.15 -8.31
CA ALA A 211 -0.57 18.53 -6.95
C ALA A 211 -0.57 20.05 -6.77
N ILE A 212 0.43 20.76 -7.29
CA ILE A 212 0.50 22.22 -7.29
C ILE A 212 -0.69 22.81 -8.05
N GLY A 213 -0.97 22.31 -9.25
CA GLY A 213 -2.11 22.75 -10.06
C GLY A 213 -3.45 22.54 -9.37
N LEU A 214 -3.68 21.37 -8.76
CA LEU A 214 -4.90 21.08 -8.00
C LEU A 214 -5.01 21.94 -6.74
N LEU A 215 -3.92 22.13 -6.01
CA LEU A 215 -3.92 22.98 -4.81
C LEU A 215 -4.19 24.44 -5.17
N TRP A 216 -3.57 24.96 -6.23
CA TRP A 216 -3.84 26.29 -6.74
C TRP A 216 -5.33 26.43 -7.13
N PHE A 217 -5.85 25.47 -7.90
CA PHE A 217 -7.26 25.43 -8.28
C PHE A 217 -8.20 25.47 -7.05
N ILE A 218 -7.96 24.61 -6.05
CA ILE A 218 -8.78 24.56 -4.82
C ILE A 218 -8.69 25.88 -4.05
N LYS A 219 -7.50 26.48 -3.97
CA LYS A 219 -7.33 27.77 -3.29
C LYS A 219 -8.13 28.88 -3.97
N GLU A 220 -8.00 29.06 -5.29
CA GLU A 220 -8.67 30.10 -6.05
C GLU A 220 -10.19 29.90 -6.13
N THR A 221 -10.65 28.68 -6.28
CA THR A 221 -12.06 28.41 -6.55
C THR A 221 -12.90 28.17 -5.30
N ILE A 222 -12.25 27.81 -4.16
CA ILE A 222 -12.95 27.46 -2.92
C ILE A 222 -12.44 28.26 -1.73
N ILE A 223 -11.12 28.18 -1.40
CA ILE A 223 -10.61 28.69 -0.11
C ILE A 223 -10.60 30.22 -0.05
N TYR A 224 -10.18 30.88 -1.12
CA TYR A 224 -10.08 32.36 -1.20
C TYR A 224 -11.36 33.04 -1.65
N ARG A 225 -12.42 32.29 -1.97
CA ARG A 225 -13.72 32.87 -2.29
C ARG A 225 -14.37 33.50 -1.06
N VAL A 226 -15.12 34.56 -1.27
CA VAL A 226 -15.95 35.19 -0.23
C VAL A 226 -16.97 34.19 0.28
N ASP A 227 -17.70 33.53 -0.63
CA ASP A 227 -18.58 32.42 -0.30
C ASP A 227 -17.87 31.07 -0.61
N LYS A 228 -17.24 30.55 0.43
CA LYS A 228 -16.49 29.29 0.39
C LYS A 228 -17.38 28.06 0.23
N ILE A 229 -18.57 28.13 0.86
CA ILE A 229 -19.54 27.03 0.81
C ILE A 229 -20.12 26.89 -0.59
N ALA A 230 -20.51 28.00 -1.23
CA ALA A 230 -20.96 27.96 -2.63
C ALA A 230 -19.85 27.46 -3.58
N GLY A 231 -18.60 27.90 -3.35
CA GLY A 231 -17.44 27.36 -4.06
C GLY A 231 -17.29 25.86 -3.89
N ALA A 232 -17.36 25.37 -2.67
CA ALA A 232 -17.26 23.94 -2.38
C ALA A 232 -18.42 23.12 -2.97
N CYS A 233 -19.66 23.61 -2.88
CA CYS A 233 -20.83 22.99 -3.49
C CYS A 233 -20.70 22.81 -5.01
N ARG A 234 -19.99 23.72 -5.67
CA ARG A 234 -19.74 23.65 -7.11
C ARG A 234 -18.62 22.68 -7.47
N TRP A 235 -17.48 22.76 -6.75
CA TRP A 235 -16.24 22.13 -7.19
C TRP A 235 -15.93 20.79 -6.50
N VAL A 236 -16.35 20.56 -5.24
CA VAL A 236 -16.12 19.28 -4.56
C VAL A 236 -16.81 18.11 -5.26
N PRO A 237 -18.07 18.22 -5.72
CA PRO A 237 -18.70 17.14 -6.50
C PRO A 237 -17.95 16.85 -7.81
N LEU A 238 -17.41 17.88 -8.47
CA LEU A 238 -16.63 17.71 -9.71
C LEU A 238 -15.32 16.98 -9.43
N LEU A 239 -14.60 17.35 -8.38
CA LEU A 239 -13.35 16.67 -7.98
C LEU A 239 -13.61 15.19 -7.64
N LEU A 240 -14.66 14.90 -6.87
CA LEU A 240 -15.05 13.53 -6.54
C LEU A 240 -15.44 12.72 -7.79
N SER A 241 -16.17 13.33 -8.71
CA SER A 241 -16.55 12.65 -9.95
C SER A 241 -15.36 12.39 -10.87
N LEU A 242 -14.40 13.33 -10.91
CA LEU A 242 -13.13 13.11 -11.63
C LEU A 242 -12.34 11.96 -11.03
N MET A 243 -12.22 11.92 -9.70
CA MET A 243 -11.57 10.79 -8.99
C MET A 243 -12.24 9.46 -9.28
N THR A 244 -13.58 9.40 -9.20
CA THR A 244 -14.36 8.19 -9.46
C THR A 244 -14.21 7.74 -10.92
N GLY A 245 -14.32 8.67 -11.86
CA GLY A 245 -14.20 8.37 -13.30
C GLY A 245 -12.81 7.91 -13.69
N ALA A 246 -11.77 8.60 -13.20
CA ALA A 246 -10.37 8.24 -13.45
C ALA A 246 -10.03 6.86 -12.84
N PHE A 247 -10.49 6.58 -11.63
CA PHE A 247 -10.27 5.29 -10.98
C PHE A 247 -11.02 4.15 -11.70
N ALA A 248 -12.25 4.38 -12.12
CA ALA A 248 -13.00 3.40 -12.89
C ALA A 248 -12.30 3.10 -14.23
N ALA A 249 -11.82 4.13 -14.94
CA ALA A 249 -11.04 3.96 -16.16
C ALA A 249 -9.75 3.17 -15.90
N TYR A 250 -9.02 3.48 -14.82
CA TYR A 250 -7.82 2.77 -14.41
C TYR A 250 -8.08 1.28 -14.13
N LEU A 251 -9.12 0.95 -13.34
CA LEU A 251 -9.50 -0.43 -13.08
C LEU A 251 -9.86 -1.18 -14.37
N LEU A 252 -10.61 -0.54 -15.26
CA LEU A 252 -10.98 -1.14 -16.53
C LEU A 252 -9.79 -1.36 -17.45
N LEU A 253 -8.77 -0.49 -17.40
CA LEU A 253 -7.52 -0.69 -18.16
C LEU A 253 -6.72 -1.89 -17.64
N ILE A 254 -6.66 -2.09 -16.33
CA ILE A 254 -6.03 -3.28 -15.74
C ILE A 254 -6.78 -4.55 -16.18
N LEU A 255 -8.10 -4.56 -16.03
CA LEU A 255 -8.93 -5.72 -16.40
C LEU A 255 -8.95 -5.96 -17.91
N ALA A 256 -8.85 -4.90 -18.70
CA ALA A 256 -8.84 -4.99 -20.18
C ALA A 256 -7.61 -5.73 -20.71
N ALA A 257 -6.49 -5.72 -19.98
CA ALA A 257 -5.31 -6.50 -20.36
C ALA A 257 -5.58 -8.01 -20.38
N THR A 258 -6.66 -8.46 -19.73
CA THR A 258 -7.03 -9.87 -19.62
C THR A 258 -8.24 -10.27 -20.48
N VAL A 259 -8.95 -9.30 -21.10
CA VAL A 259 -10.23 -9.53 -21.82
C VAL A 259 -10.19 -8.90 -23.21
N GLU A 260 -10.00 -9.69 -24.22
CA GLU A 260 -10.17 -9.27 -25.63
C GLU A 260 -11.66 -9.26 -26.03
N PRO A 261 -12.17 -8.30 -26.81
CA PRO A 261 -11.50 -7.22 -27.54
C PRO A 261 -11.62 -5.83 -26.86
N PHE A 262 -11.27 -5.71 -25.60
CA PHE A 262 -11.43 -4.46 -24.84
C PHE A 262 -10.33 -3.45 -25.21
N LYS A 263 -10.71 -2.24 -25.63
CA LYS A 263 -9.77 -1.20 -26.05
C LYS A 263 -9.72 -0.05 -25.02
N VAL A 264 -8.62 0.69 -25.00
CA VAL A 264 -8.40 1.84 -24.10
C VAL A 264 -9.57 2.85 -24.12
N TRP A 265 -10.17 3.10 -25.28
CA TRP A 265 -11.28 4.04 -25.38
C TRP A 265 -12.56 3.56 -24.69
N HIS A 266 -12.79 2.23 -24.56
CA HIS A 266 -13.90 1.70 -23.76
C HIS A 266 -13.72 2.05 -22.28
N ALA A 267 -12.49 1.89 -21.75
CA ALA A 267 -12.19 2.25 -20.36
C ALA A 267 -12.43 3.76 -20.11
N ILE A 268 -11.98 4.60 -21.05
CA ILE A 268 -12.17 6.05 -20.97
C ILE A 268 -13.66 6.41 -21.03
N THR A 269 -14.42 5.87 -21.97
CA THR A 269 -15.85 6.22 -22.12
C THR A 269 -16.68 5.74 -20.93
N ILE A 270 -16.43 4.53 -20.42
CA ILE A 270 -17.12 4.01 -19.23
C ILE A 270 -16.70 4.83 -18.00
N GLY A 271 -15.42 5.14 -17.85
CA GLY A 271 -14.93 5.98 -16.77
C GLY A 271 -15.57 7.38 -16.78
N LEU A 272 -15.69 8.01 -17.94
CA LEU A 272 -16.40 9.29 -18.10
C LEU A 272 -17.89 9.17 -17.75
N GLY A 273 -18.55 8.10 -18.18
CA GLY A 273 -19.95 7.83 -17.87
C GLY A 273 -20.18 7.65 -16.36
N LEU A 274 -19.33 6.86 -15.69
CA LEU A 274 -19.39 6.68 -14.24
C LEU A 274 -19.05 7.95 -13.48
N GLY A 275 -18.05 8.72 -13.96
CA GLY A 275 -17.74 10.04 -13.43
C GLY A 275 -18.94 11.00 -13.49
N LEU A 276 -19.64 11.06 -14.63
CA LEU A 276 -20.82 11.88 -14.81
C LEU A 276 -21.99 11.42 -13.92
N ALA A 277 -22.24 10.13 -13.85
CA ALA A 277 -23.26 9.57 -12.98
C ALA A 277 -22.98 9.86 -11.49
N SER A 278 -21.72 9.69 -11.06
CA SER A 278 -21.28 10.00 -9.70
C SER A 278 -21.38 11.50 -9.37
N HIS A 279 -21.22 12.37 -10.37
CA HIS A 279 -21.39 13.82 -10.19
C HIS A 279 -22.79 14.18 -9.69
N LEU A 280 -23.83 13.57 -10.26
CA LEU A 280 -25.21 13.81 -9.85
C LEU A 280 -25.45 13.36 -8.40
N TYR A 281 -24.84 12.25 -8.01
CA TYR A 281 -24.91 11.73 -6.64
C TYR A 281 -24.17 12.63 -5.64
N TYR A 282 -22.90 12.98 -5.92
CA TYR A 282 -22.09 13.81 -5.03
C TYR A 282 -22.64 15.25 -4.90
N ARG A 283 -23.20 15.81 -5.98
CA ARG A 283 -23.83 17.12 -5.94
C ARG A 283 -24.97 17.18 -4.91
N ARG A 284 -25.78 16.12 -4.80
CA ARG A 284 -26.85 16.04 -3.80
C ARG A 284 -26.30 15.94 -2.38
N ILE A 285 -25.33 15.05 -2.15
CA ILE A 285 -24.73 14.86 -0.82
C ILE A 285 -24.05 16.12 -0.33
N VAL A 286 -23.25 16.76 -1.17
CA VAL A 286 -22.52 17.98 -0.80
C VAL A 286 -23.49 19.11 -0.53
N ALA A 287 -24.55 19.29 -1.35
CA ALA A 287 -25.56 20.32 -1.13
C ALA A 287 -26.31 20.12 0.19
N VAL A 288 -26.75 18.90 0.51
CA VAL A 288 -27.45 18.58 1.77
C VAL A 288 -26.56 18.85 2.97
N THR A 289 -25.27 18.47 2.88
CA THR A 289 -24.30 18.69 3.95
C THR A 289 -24.03 20.19 4.12
N ALA A 290 -23.86 20.91 3.03
CA ALA A 290 -23.54 22.35 3.01
C ALA A 290 -24.63 23.23 3.64
N ASN A 291 -25.91 22.86 3.50
CA ASN A 291 -27.04 23.62 4.05
C ASN A 291 -27.00 23.75 5.60
N ARG A 292 -26.18 22.97 6.27
CA ARG A 292 -26.01 22.97 7.74
C ARG A 292 -24.73 23.64 8.19
N LEU A 293 -23.97 24.23 7.28
CA LEU A 293 -22.62 24.71 7.54
C LEU A 293 -22.53 26.25 7.38
N ASP A 294 -21.86 26.89 8.32
CA ASP A 294 -21.49 28.30 8.22
C ASP A 294 -20.39 28.53 7.21
N ASN A 295 -20.34 29.73 6.60
CA ASN A 295 -19.28 30.08 5.65
C ASN A 295 -17.92 30.34 6.33
N ARG A 296 -17.26 29.26 6.80
CA ARG A 296 -15.97 29.29 7.52
C ARG A 296 -15.01 28.25 6.96
N ASN A 297 -13.69 28.48 7.15
CA ASN A 297 -12.67 27.50 6.73
C ASN A 297 -12.81 26.15 7.45
N GLN A 298 -13.32 26.14 8.69
CA GLN A 298 -13.55 24.88 9.41
C GLN A 298 -14.66 24.04 8.78
N SER A 299 -15.67 24.66 8.20
CA SER A 299 -16.77 24.00 7.50
C SER A 299 -16.29 23.28 6.23
N LEU A 300 -15.26 23.80 5.58
CA LEU A 300 -14.63 23.12 4.44
C LEU A 300 -14.07 21.76 4.80
N LYS A 301 -13.57 21.55 6.04
CA LYS A 301 -13.08 20.24 6.50
C LYS A 301 -14.16 19.17 6.43
N VAL A 302 -15.42 19.54 6.69
CA VAL A 302 -16.56 18.61 6.62
C VAL A 302 -16.84 18.21 5.16
N LEU A 303 -16.81 19.17 4.23
CA LEU A 303 -17.06 18.93 2.81
C LEU A 303 -15.90 18.19 2.13
N PHE A 304 -14.66 18.40 2.58
CA PHE A 304 -13.49 17.68 2.07
C PHE A 304 -13.23 16.32 2.75
N ARG A 305 -14.02 15.97 3.76
CA ARG A 305 -13.89 14.67 4.44
C ARG A 305 -14.02 13.49 3.47
N LEU A 306 -15.06 13.52 2.63
CA LEU A 306 -15.31 12.45 1.65
C LEU A 306 -14.19 12.36 0.59
N PRO A 307 -13.74 13.46 -0.06
CA PRO A 307 -12.57 13.44 -0.92
C PRO A 307 -11.31 12.85 -0.27
N LEU A 308 -11.02 13.21 0.99
CA LEU A 308 -9.83 12.72 1.70
C LEU A 308 -9.89 11.21 1.99
N VAL A 309 -11.04 10.71 2.45
CA VAL A 309 -11.21 9.27 2.70
C VAL A 309 -11.15 8.49 1.39
N PHE A 310 -11.78 9.01 0.34
CA PHE A 310 -11.76 8.38 -0.97
C PHE A 310 -10.34 8.37 -1.57
N SER A 311 -9.59 9.48 -1.46
CA SER A 311 -8.21 9.52 -1.94
C SER A 311 -7.30 8.54 -1.18
N ALA A 312 -7.49 8.38 0.14
CA ALA A 312 -6.75 7.39 0.91
C ALA A 312 -7.04 5.95 0.44
N ALA A 313 -8.31 5.63 0.15
CA ALA A 313 -8.68 4.33 -0.40
C ALA A 313 -8.07 4.09 -1.79
N LEU A 314 -8.13 5.08 -2.68
CA LEU A 314 -7.54 4.98 -4.02
C LEU A 314 -6.02 4.84 -3.98
N LEU A 315 -5.37 5.60 -3.09
CA LEU A 315 -3.92 5.53 -2.92
C LEU A 315 -3.50 4.17 -2.37
N SER A 316 -4.22 3.64 -1.37
CA SER A 316 -3.99 2.29 -0.84
C SER A 316 -4.17 1.21 -1.91
N PHE A 317 -5.19 1.35 -2.78
CA PHE A 317 -5.37 0.44 -3.91
C PHE A 317 -4.18 0.50 -4.88
N ALA A 318 -3.77 1.71 -5.28
CA ALA A 318 -2.66 1.90 -6.21
C ALA A 318 -1.33 1.40 -5.60
N HIS A 319 -1.12 1.60 -4.30
CA HIS A 319 0.03 1.09 -3.56
C HIS A 319 0.03 -0.44 -3.55
N GLY A 320 -1.07 -1.10 -3.13
CA GLY A 320 -1.19 -2.55 -3.17
C GLY A 320 -0.99 -3.14 -4.57
N ALA A 321 -1.50 -2.50 -5.62
CA ALA A 321 -1.32 -2.93 -7.00
C ALA A 321 0.14 -2.86 -7.47
N ASN A 322 0.93 -1.95 -6.95
CA ASN A 322 2.31 -1.75 -7.35
C ASN A 322 3.29 -2.46 -6.41
N ASP A 323 3.22 -2.17 -5.12
CA ASP A 323 4.28 -2.49 -4.18
C ASP A 323 4.25 -3.93 -3.65
N VAL A 324 3.08 -4.60 -3.74
CA VAL A 324 3.04 -6.05 -3.49
C VAL A 324 4.02 -6.81 -4.38
N SER A 325 4.22 -6.34 -5.61
CA SER A 325 5.11 -6.97 -6.60
C SER A 325 6.56 -6.97 -6.17
N ASN A 326 6.98 -6.04 -5.31
CA ASN A 326 8.33 -5.98 -4.74
C ASN A 326 8.64 -7.20 -3.85
N ALA A 327 7.63 -7.76 -3.19
CA ALA A 327 7.76 -8.98 -2.39
C ALA A 327 7.46 -10.25 -3.20
N ILE A 328 6.38 -10.24 -4.00
CA ILE A 328 5.94 -11.45 -4.69
C ILE A 328 6.67 -11.71 -6.02
N GLY A 329 7.25 -10.69 -6.67
CA GLY A 329 7.99 -10.85 -7.92
C GLY A 329 9.18 -11.79 -7.80
N PRO A 330 10.10 -11.54 -6.86
CA PRO A 330 11.20 -12.47 -6.63
C PRO A 330 10.75 -13.86 -6.14
N LEU A 331 9.70 -13.93 -5.31
CA LEU A 331 9.14 -15.22 -4.88
C LEU A 331 8.57 -16.00 -6.08
N ALA A 332 7.85 -15.33 -6.97
CA ALA A 332 7.33 -15.94 -8.20
C ALA A 332 8.45 -16.45 -9.11
N ALA A 333 9.57 -15.69 -9.21
CA ALA A 333 10.75 -16.13 -9.95
C ALA A 333 11.40 -17.40 -9.37
N ILE A 334 11.47 -17.52 -8.04
CA ILE A 334 11.99 -18.70 -7.34
C ILE A 334 11.09 -19.91 -7.60
N VAL A 335 9.78 -19.73 -7.50
CA VAL A 335 8.78 -20.79 -7.77
C VAL A 335 8.88 -21.27 -9.21
N GLU A 336 9.05 -20.37 -10.17
CA GLU A 336 9.21 -20.70 -11.59
C GLU A 336 10.55 -21.44 -11.84
N ALA A 337 11.64 -20.98 -11.24
CA ALA A 337 12.96 -21.62 -11.34
C ALA A 337 12.95 -23.05 -10.79
N SER A 338 12.11 -23.35 -9.79
CA SER A 338 11.92 -24.69 -9.23
C SER A 338 11.03 -25.62 -10.09
N GLY A 339 10.64 -25.18 -11.31
CA GLY A 339 9.86 -25.99 -12.25
C GLY A 339 8.39 -26.19 -11.88
N ILE A 340 7.88 -25.49 -10.88
CA ILE A 340 6.46 -25.52 -10.53
C ILE A 340 5.69 -24.77 -11.61
N GLN A 341 4.96 -25.50 -12.44
CA GLN A 341 4.09 -24.89 -13.44
C GLN A 341 2.92 -24.20 -12.73
N THR A 342 2.75 -22.90 -12.96
CA THR A 342 1.56 -22.18 -12.53
C THR A 342 0.35 -22.71 -13.31
N PHE A 343 -0.71 -23.10 -12.61
CA PHE A 343 -1.93 -23.71 -13.21
C PHE A 343 -2.68 -22.78 -14.18
N ALA A 344 -2.33 -21.51 -14.25
CA ALA A 344 -2.90 -20.56 -15.19
C ALA A 344 -1.84 -20.11 -16.20
N ARG A 345 -2.03 -20.48 -17.46
CA ARG A 345 -1.14 -20.14 -18.61
C ARG A 345 -0.87 -18.63 -18.78
N ASN A 346 -1.61 -17.76 -18.08
CA ASN A 346 -1.52 -16.30 -18.18
C ASN A 346 -1.43 -15.60 -16.80
N ALA A 347 -1.14 -16.32 -15.69
CA ALA A 347 -1.01 -15.70 -14.38
C ALA A 347 0.47 -15.38 -14.11
N ASP A 348 0.75 -14.11 -13.84
CA ASP A 348 2.10 -13.59 -13.57
C ASP A 348 2.71 -14.18 -12.28
N ALA A 349 1.86 -14.58 -11.31
CA ALA A 349 2.23 -15.31 -10.10
C ALA A 349 1.10 -16.24 -9.65
N PRO A 350 1.42 -17.38 -8.97
CA PRO A 350 0.41 -18.21 -8.33
C PRO A 350 -0.42 -17.44 -7.32
N PHE A 351 -1.72 -17.74 -7.21
CA PHE A 351 -2.62 -17.07 -6.25
C PHE A 351 -2.09 -17.08 -4.81
N TRP A 352 -1.50 -18.20 -4.35
CA TRP A 352 -0.97 -18.30 -3.00
C TRP A 352 0.22 -17.37 -2.75
N VAL A 353 1.05 -17.10 -3.78
CA VAL A 353 2.15 -16.12 -3.73
C VAL A 353 1.57 -14.71 -3.55
N THR A 354 0.58 -14.36 -4.38
CA THR A 354 -0.11 -13.06 -4.28
C THR A 354 -0.79 -12.89 -2.93
N ALA A 355 -1.41 -13.95 -2.40
CA ALA A 355 -2.06 -13.92 -1.09
C ALA A 355 -1.07 -13.62 0.05
N ILE A 356 0.12 -14.23 0.04
CA ILE A 356 1.17 -13.96 1.04
C ILE A 356 1.60 -12.48 0.98
N GLY A 357 1.83 -11.94 -0.21
CA GLY A 357 2.20 -10.53 -0.37
C GLY A 357 1.11 -9.57 0.11
N ALA A 358 -0.12 -9.77 -0.37
CA ALA A 358 -1.27 -8.93 -0.04
C ALA A 358 -1.59 -8.91 1.46
N LEU A 359 -1.62 -10.10 2.08
CA LEU A 359 -1.84 -10.23 3.52
C LEU A 359 -0.64 -9.68 4.31
N GLY A 360 0.59 -9.88 3.82
CA GLY A 360 1.80 -9.37 4.45
C GLY A 360 1.80 -7.85 4.55
N ILE A 361 1.51 -7.13 3.46
CA ILE A 361 1.38 -5.67 3.46
C ILE A 361 0.30 -5.23 4.45
N SER A 362 -0.88 -5.86 4.41
CA SER A 362 -1.99 -5.52 5.30
C SER A 362 -1.67 -5.76 6.79
N VAL A 363 -0.96 -6.84 7.10
CA VAL A 363 -0.47 -7.10 8.46
C VAL A 363 0.54 -6.04 8.87
N GLY A 364 1.48 -5.68 7.98
CA GLY A 364 2.45 -4.62 8.21
C GLY A 364 1.81 -3.27 8.54
N LEU A 365 0.78 -2.86 7.79
CA LEU A 365 -0.01 -1.64 8.05
C LEU A 365 -0.61 -1.60 9.46
N ILE A 366 -1.06 -2.75 9.97
CA ILE A 366 -1.75 -2.83 11.25
C ILE A 366 -0.77 -2.88 12.44
N LEU A 367 0.44 -3.41 12.22
CA LEU A 367 1.42 -3.63 13.28
C LEU A 367 2.24 -2.39 13.63
N PHE A 368 2.30 -1.40 12.75
CA PHE A 368 3.09 -0.18 12.88
C PHE A 368 2.25 1.07 12.67
#